data_cec0873ba79651181f01b2aa072dc037
#
_entry.id   cec0873ba79651181f01b2aa072dc037
#
_cell.length_a   1.000
_cell.length_b   1.000
_cell.length_c   1.000
_cell.angle_alpha   90.00
_cell.angle_beta   90.00
_cell.angle_gamma   90.00
#
_symmetry.space_group_name_H-M   'P 1'
#
loop_
_entity.id
_entity.type
_entity.pdbx_description
1 polymer ?
#
loop_
_entity_poly.entity_id
_entity_poly.type
_entity_poly.pdbx_seq_one_letter_code
_entity_poly.pdbx_strand_id
1 'polypeptide(L)'
;MKKQLINSFTDKYSLNGIIESVKWSVVSADNQIKTSSITDDKNVLAFVTLKDSAKLSDIEFGVNDTAKLKKMLSVLGDEVEIAPTTTNDKVTSITFTSEGTDIQYVTSDLSVIPPVPALKKMPGFNLEIPLTKEFVSTFVKAKGALSDVDTLTLTKDKKGKLKMTLGYSTTNSNRINLDIKANEGKNDLGKTLHFNAKYLKEILTSNSECENSVLKISDAGIAHVEFDNESFNSNYYLLEIKNVA
;
A
#
# COMPACT_ATOMS: atom_id res chain seq x y z
N MET A 1 -4.23 22.74 1.43
CA MET A 1 -3.41 21.48 1.42
C MET A 1 -2.66 21.39 0.10
N LYS A 2 -1.43 20.89 0.12
CA LYS A 2 -0.67 20.65 -1.12
C LYS A 2 -1.30 19.50 -1.93
N LYS A 3 -1.57 19.71 -3.22
CA LYS A 3 -2.05 18.68 -4.14
C LYS A 3 -1.18 17.42 -4.12
N GLN A 4 0.14 17.59 -4.00
CA GLN A 4 1.07 16.46 -3.92
C GLN A 4 0.76 15.50 -2.76
N LEU A 5 0.30 16.00 -1.61
CA LEU A 5 -0.08 15.14 -0.47
C LEU A 5 -1.29 14.29 -0.81
N ILE A 6 -2.29 14.86 -1.50
CA ILE A 6 -3.49 14.12 -1.93
C ILE A 6 -3.08 13.04 -2.95
N ASN A 7 -2.23 13.38 -3.92
CA ASN A 7 -1.74 12.43 -4.92
C ASN A 7 -0.94 11.30 -4.26
N SER A 8 -0.01 11.63 -3.36
CA SER A 8 0.76 10.61 -2.62
C SER A 8 -0.14 9.73 -1.76
N PHE A 9 -1.15 10.30 -1.10
CA PHE A 9 -2.14 9.54 -0.35
C PHE A 9 -2.89 8.54 -1.24
N THR A 10 -3.35 9.01 -2.42
CA THR A 10 -4.02 8.14 -3.39
C THR A 10 -3.11 7.06 -3.94
N ASP A 11 -1.84 7.35 -4.22
CA ASP A 11 -0.86 6.37 -4.68
C ASP A 11 -0.61 5.27 -3.66
N LYS A 12 -0.49 5.65 -2.39
CA LYS A 12 -0.23 4.72 -1.29
C LYS A 12 -1.35 3.70 -1.09
N TYR A 13 -2.61 4.12 -1.10
CA TYR A 13 -3.70 3.17 -0.91
C TYR A 13 -4.12 2.44 -2.19
N SER A 14 -3.99 3.09 -3.36
CA SER A 14 -4.42 2.47 -4.63
C SER A 14 -3.40 1.50 -5.20
N LEU A 15 -2.14 1.55 -4.73
CA LEU A 15 -1.06 0.70 -5.23
C LEU A 15 -1.00 0.68 -6.76
N ASN A 16 -0.91 1.89 -7.35
CA ASN A 16 -0.87 2.08 -8.81
C ASN A 16 -2.11 1.53 -9.55
N GLY A 17 -3.30 1.70 -8.97
CA GLY A 17 -4.57 1.30 -9.57
C GLY A 17 -4.97 -0.16 -9.33
N ILE A 18 -4.28 -0.88 -8.45
CA ILE A 18 -4.68 -2.23 -8.02
C ILE A 18 -5.94 -2.15 -7.15
N ILE A 19 -6.06 -1.09 -6.34
CA ILE A 19 -7.22 -0.84 -5.48
C ILE A 19 -7.91 0.43 -5.99
N GLU A 20 -9.15 0.29 -6.46
CA GLU A 20 -9.90 1.38 -7.09
C GLU A 20 -10.85 2.08 -6.11
N SER A 21 -11.39 1.31 -5.16
CA SER A 21 -12.48 1.79 -4.28
C SER A 21 -12.07 1.77 -2.82
N VAL A 22 -12.23 2.91 -2.14
CA VAL A 22 -11.89 3.06 -0.72
C VAL A 22 -12.85 4.02 -0.01
N LYS A 23 -12.92 3.91 1.30
CA LYS A 23 -13.52 4.90 2.19
C LYS A 23 -12.45 5.85 2.70
N TRP A 24 -12.67 7.16 2.57
CA TRP A 24 -11.90 8.17 3.29
C TRP A 24 -12.63 8.55 4.56
N SER A 25 -11.92 8.58 5.68
CA SER A 25 -12.42 9.01 6.99
C SER A 25 -11.56 10.15 7.49
N VAL A 26 -12.14 11.32 7.65
CA VAL A 26 -11.48 12.47 8.25
C VAL A 26 -11.67 12.38 9.77
N VAL A 27 -10.57 12.51 10.51
CA VAL A 27 -10.55 12.57 11.98
C VAL A 27 -9.93 13.91 12.37
N SER A 28 -10.79 14.91 12.55
CA SER A 28 -10.37 16.30 12.78
C SER A 28 -9.59 16.47 14.08
N ALA A 29 -9.96 15.73 15.13
CA ALA A 29 -9.27 15.75 16.42
C ALA A 29 -7.79 15.34 16.32
N ASP A 30 -7.47 14.42 15.41
CA ASP A 30 -6.10 13.95 15.16
C ASP A 30 -5.41 14.73 14.02
N ASN A 31 -6.12 15.63 13.35
CA ASN A 31 -5.70 16.27 12.10
C ASN A 31 -5.30 15.26 11.02
N GLN A 32 -6.14 14.26 10.74
CA GLN A 32 -5.79 13.14 9.85
C GLN A 32 -6.91 12.80 8.87
N ILE A 33 -6.50 12.29 7.69
CA ILE A 33 -7.37 11.55 6.77
C ILE A 33 -6.88 10.10 6.75
N LYS A 34 -7.79 9.17 7.03
CA LYS A 34 -7.50 7.73 7.10
C LYS A 34 -8.24 6.98 6.01
N THR A 35 -7.60 5.93 5.50
CA THR A 35 -8.27 4.95 4.66
C THR A 35 -7.76 3.55 4.99
N SER A 36 -8.62 2.57 4.79
CA SER A 36 -8.26 1.16 4.77
C SER A 36 -8.77 0.53 3.49
N SER A 37 -7.99 -0.36 2.92
CA SER A 37 -8.29 -0.98 1.64
C SER A 37 -7.83 -2.43 1.59
N ILE A 38 -8.42 -3.18 0.67
CA ILE A 38 -8.12 -4.59 0.44
C ILE A 38 -8.13 -4.85 -1.06
N THR A 39 -7.19 -5.67 -1.54
CA THR A 39 -7.20 -6.13 -2.94
C THR A 39 -8.35 -7.11 -3.18
N ASP A 40 -8.83 -7.23 -4.43
CA ASP A 40 -9.95 -8.10 -4.80
C ASP A 40 -9.69 -9.57 -4.45
N ASP A 41 -8.45 -10.01 -4.62
CA ASP A 41 -7.98 -11.35 -4.25
C ASP A 41 -7.71 -11.52 -2.73
N LYS A 42 -7.92 -10.45 -1.96
CA LYS A 42 -7.74 -10.38 -0.49
C LYS A 42 -6.31 -10.69 -0.01
N ASN A 43 -5.33 -10.59 -0.89
CA ASN A 43 -3.93 -10.88 -0.56
C ASN A 43 -3.18 -9.69 0.03
N VAL A 44 -3.72 -8.45 -0.08
CA VAL A 44 -3.15 -7.26 0.56
C VAL A 44 -4.21 -6.49 1.32
N LEU A 45 -3.87 -6.13 2.55
CA LEU A 45 -4.56 -5.12 3.35
C LEU A 45 -3.66 -3.90 3.46
N ALA A 46 -4.20 -2.71 3.22
CA ALA A 46 -3.50 -1.45 3.39
C ALA A 46 -4.26 -0.53 4.36
N PHE A 47 -3.52 0.10 5.26
CA PHE A 47 -4.00 1.14 6.16
C PHE A 47 -3.12 2.36 5.95
N VAL A 48 -3.68 3.42 5.41
CA VAL A 48 -2.93 4.63 5.08
C VAL A 48 -3.53 5.81 5.79
N THR A 49 -2.69 6.56 6.48
CA THR A 49 -3.04 7.80 7.17
C THR A 49 -2.24 8.95 6.57
N LEU A 50 -2.94 9.97 6.10
CA LEU A 50 -2.38 11.29 5.82
C LEU A 50 -2.48 12.14 7.09
N LYS A 51 -1.37 12.68 7.56
CA LYS A 51 -1.27 13.48 8.79
C LYS A 51 -1.63 14.96 8.56
N ASP A 52 -2.67 15.19 7.78
CA ASP A 52 -3.27 16.50 7.50
C ASP A 52 -4.76 16.29 7.13
N SER A 53 -5.68 16.89 7.88
CA SER A 53 -7.12 16.81 7.63
C SER A 53 -7.63 17.85 6.64
N ALA A 54 -6.79 18.72 6.09
CA ALA A 54 -7.19 19.90 5.30
C ALA A 54 -8.16 20.83 6.04
N LYS A 55 -8.13 20.83 7.37
CA LYS A 55 -9.09 21.56 8.24
C LYS A 55 -10.55 21.12 8.07
N LEU A 56 -10.79 19.96 7.52
CA LEU A 56 -12.12 19.38 7.41
C LEU A 56 -12.63 18.94 8.79
N SER A 57 -13.93 19.01 9.00
CA SER A 57 -14.62 18.35 10.12
C SER A 57 -14.66 16.84 9.91
N ASP A 58 -15.05 16.10 10.94
CA ASP A 58 -15.25 14.66 10.85
C ASP A 58 -16.28 14.30 9.81
N ILE A 59 -15.85 13.64 8.75
CA ILE A 59 -16.69 13.15 7.65
C ILE A 59 -16.15 11.80 7.14
N GLU A 60 -17.06 11.03 6.56
CA GLU A 60 -16.71 9.82 5.80
C GLU A 60 -17.34 9.87 4.40
N PHE A 61 -16.60 9.42 3.40
CA PHE A 61 -17.11 9.33 2.03
C PHE A 61 -16.41 8.24 1.22
N GLY A 62 -17.11 7.75 0.21
CA GLY A 62 -16.60 6.72 -0.70
C GLY A 62 -15.93 7.32 -1.92
N VAL A 63 -14.74 6.83 -2.25
CA VAL A 63 -14.07 7.02 -3.53
C VAL A 63 -14.13 5.68 -4.27
N ASN A 64 -14.89 5.58 -5.36
CA ASN A 64 -15.08 4.34 -6.11
C ASN A 64 -14.25 4.25 -7.39
N ASP A 65 -13.61 5.36 -7.78
CA ASP A 65 -12.74 5.42 -8.97
C ASP A 65 -11.57 6.36 -8.66
N THR A 66 -10.56 5.79 -8.02
CA THR A 66 -9.33 6.52 -7.65
C THR A 66 -8.58 7.03 -8.88
N ALA A 67 -8.58 6.28 -9.98
CA ALA A 67 -7.93 6.70 -11.21
C ALA A 67 -8.59 7.95 -11.82
N LYS A 68 -9.92 8.02 -11.79
CA LYS A 68 -10.68 9.21 -12.20
C LYS A 68 -10.41 10.39 -11.29
N LEU A 69 -10.44 10.19 -9.97
CA LEU A 69 -10.11 11.24 -9.00
C LEU A 69 -8.72 11.84 -9.28
N LYS A 70 -7.70 10.99 -9.46
CA LYS A 70 -6.33 11.44 -9.80
C LYS A 70 -6.28 12.24 -11.10
N LYS A 71 -6.98 11.80 -12.15
CA LYS A 71 -7.07 12.53 -13.42
C LYS A 71 -7.74 13.89 -13.23
N MET A 72 -8.80 13.98 -12.45
CA MET A 72 -9.46 15.24 -12.14
C MET A 72 -8.54 16.18 -11.35
N LEU A 73 -7.86 15.67 -10.33
CA LEU A 73 -6.90 16.45 -9.54
C LEU A 73 -5.72 16.98 -10.39
N SER A 74 -5.37 16.34 -11.50
CA SER A 74 -4.24 16.75 -12.33
C SER A 74 -4.39 18.14 -12.96
N VAL A 75 -5.63 18.63 -13.13
CA VAL A 75 -5.91 19.96 -13.72
C VAL A 75 -5.79 21.11 -12.71
N LEU A 76 -5.67 20.82 -11.41
CA LEU A 76 -5.55 21.83 -10.35
C LEU A 76 -4.10 22.30 -10.20
N GLY A 77 -3.93 23.48 -9.64
CA GLY A 77 -2.65 24.03 -9.19
C GLY A 77 -2.08 23.28 -7.95
N ASP A 78 -1.00 23.80 -7.37
CA ASP A 78 -0.26 23.10 -6.31
C ASP A 78 -0.95 23.13 -4.94
N GLU A 79 -1.70 24.20 -4.66
CA GLU A 79 -2.45 24.34 -3.41
C GLU A 79 -3.94 24.15 -3.68
N VAL A 80 -4.55 23.29 -2.89
CA VAL A 80 -5.94 22.86 -3.07
C VAL A 80 -6.72 23.09 -1.79
N GLU A 81 -7.89 23.72 -1.93
CA GLU A 81 -8.93 23.76 -0.91
C GLU A 81 -9.92 22.62 -1.16
N ILE A 82 -10.41 22.03 -0.08
CA ILE A 82 -11.31 20.87 -0.13
C ILE A 82 -12.60 21.23 0.59
N ALA A 83 -13.73 21.08 -0.09
CA ALA A 83 -15.07 21.37 0.48
C ALA A 83 -16.04 20.21 0.22
N PRO A 84 -16.57 19.57 1.27
CA PRO A 84 -17.61 18.56 1.12
C PRO A 84 -18.98 19.21 0.88
N THR A 85 -19.80 18.58 0.02
CA THR A 85 -21.25 18.84 -0.08
C THR A 85 -21.99 17.70 0.57
N THR A 86 -22.86 18.02 1.53
CA THR A 86 -23.60 17.04 2.32
C THR A 86 -25.08 17.17 2.06
N THR A 87 -25.77 16.04 1.88
CA THR A 87 -27.23 15.96 1.74
C THR A 87 -27.74 14.83 2.64
N ASN A 88 -28.69 15.11 3.52
CA ASN A 88 -29.22 14.12 4.48
C ASN A 88 -28.11 13.41 5.27
N ASP A 89 -27.18 14.17 5.84
CA ASP A 89 -26.02 13.71 6.62
C ASP A 89 -25.04 12.80 5.86
N LYS A 90 -25.17 12.70 4.53
CA LYS A 90 -24.23 11.97 3.67
C LYS A 90 -23.45 12.94 2.79
N VAL A 91 -22.16 12.72 2.68
CA VAL A 91 -21.33 13.45 1.71
C VAL A 91 -21.66 12.94 0.31
N THR A 92 -22.14 13.81 -0.55
CA THR A 92 -22.56 13.49 -1.93
C THR A 92 -21.53 13.89 -2.97
N SER A 93 -20.70 14.88 -2.66
CA SER A 93 -19.56 15.26 -3.50
C SER A 93 -18.49 15.98 -2.69
N ILE A 94 -17.29 15.98 -3.22
CA ILE A 94 -16.16 16.78 -2.73
C ILE A 94 -15.75 17.73 -3.86
N THR A 95 -15.69 19.01 -3.55
CA THR A 95 -15.13 20.03 -4.44
C THR A 95 -13.69 20.30 -4.04
N PHE A 96 -12.80 20.27 -5.02
CA PHE A 96 -11.40 20.66 -4.88
C PHE A 96 -11.20 21.93 -5.70
N THR A 97 -10.70 23.00 -5.09
CA THR A 97 -10.54 24.31 -5.72
C THR A 97 -9.07 24.75 -5.66
N SER A 98 -8.56 25.28 -6.75
CA SER A 98 -7.23 25.85 -6.85
C SER A 98 -7.15 26.88 -7.98
N GLU A 99 -6.60 28.09 -7.71
CA GLU A 99 -6.24 29.10 -8.72
C GLU A 99 -7.31 29.38 -9.78
N GLY A 100 -8.58 29.52 -9.37
CA GLY A 100 -9.68 29.79 -10.28
C GLY A 100 -10.24 28.59 -11.04
N THR A 101 -9.76 27.40 -10.72
CA THR A 101 -10.27 26.12 -11.21
C THR A 101 -10.88 25.33 -10.07
N ASP A 102 -12.06 24.81 -10.27
CA ASP A 102 -12.69 23.86 -9.35
C ASP A 102 -13.05 22.57 -10.07
N ILE A 103 -12.98 21.49 -9.34
CA ILE A 103 -13.46 20.17 -9.76
C ILE A 103 -14.40 19.62 -8.71
N GLN A 104 -15.49 19.02 -9.14
CA GLN A 104 -16.44 18.33 -8.27
C GLN A 104 -16.35 16.82 -8.51
N TYR A 105 -15.93 16.10 -7.48
CA TYR A 105 -15.92 14.63 -7.49
C TYR A 105 -17.17 14.13 -6.76
N VAL A 106 -18.03 13.39 -7.47
CA VAL A 106 -19.23 12.75 -6.88
C VAL A 106 -18.78 11.52 -6.11
N THR A 107 -19.09 11.48 -4.82
CA THR A 107 -18.74 10.37 -3.93
C THR A 107 -19.69 9.19 -4.13
N SER A 108 -19.23 7.99 -3.79
CA SER A 108 -20.08 6.79 -3.78
C SER A 108 -20.69 6.55 -2.40
N ASP A 109 -21.81 5.85 -2.39
CA ASP A 109 -22.37 5.33 -1.13
C ASP A 109 -21.37 4.36 -0.47
N LEU A 110 -21.22 4.45 0.84
CA LEU A 110 -20.29 3.62 1.59
C LEU A 110 -20.61 2.12 1.50
N SER A 111 -21.85 1.77 1.19
CA SER A 111 -22.28 0.36 1.06
C SER A 111 -21.66 -0.36 -0.15
N VAL A 112 -21.19 0.39 -1.17
CA VAL A 112 -20.54 -0.20 -2.35
C VAL A 112 -19.00 -0.29 -2.19
N ILE A 113 -18.46 0.26 -1.12
CA ILE A 113 -17.02 0.15 -0.84
C ILE A 113 -16.74 -1.20 -0.17
N PRO A 114 -15.77 -1.98 -0.67
CA PRO A 114 -15.42 -3.27 -0.08
C PRO A 114 -15.09 -3.14 1.41
N PRO A 115 -15.72 -3.94 2.29
CA PRO A 115 -15.41 -3.90 3.71
C PRO A 115 -14.02 -4.47 3.97
N VAL A 116 -13.23 -3.76 4.76
CA VAL A 116 -11.89 -4.21 5.18
C VAL A 116 -12.01 -4.89 6.55
N PRO A 117 -11.54 -6.15 6.68
CA PRO A 117 -11.62 -6.85 7.95
C PRO A 117 -10.74 -6.17 9.02
N ALA A 118 -11.24 -6.11 10.23
CA ALA A 118 -10.43 -5.65 11.35
C ALA A 118 -9.25 -6.59 11.60
N LEU A 119 -8.07 -6.02 11.77
CA LEU A 119 -6.89 -6.79 12.16
C LEU A 119 -7.09 -7.36 13.56
N LYS A 120 -7.07 -8.68 13.66
CA LYS A 120 -7.04 -9.41 14.93
C LYS A 120 -5.60 -9.45 15.47
N LYS A 121 -5.36 -10.33 16.44
CA LYS A 121 -4.02 -10.52 17.00
C LYS A 121 -3.03 -10.91 15.90
N MET A 122 -1.98 -10.09 15.73
CA MET A 122 -0.90 -10.38 14.79
C MET A 122 -0.01 -11.51 15.30
N PRO A 123 0.46 -12.40 14.42
CA PRO A 123 1.47 -13.39 14.78
C PRO A 123 2.81 -12.74 15.10
N GLY A 124 3.69 -13.47 15.75
CA GLY A 124 5.09 -13.06 15.89
C GLY A 124 5.80 -13.05 14.53
N PHE A 125 6.70 -12.09 14.33
CA PHE A 125 7.55 -12.00 13.15
C PHE A 125 8.94 -12.55 13.46
N ASN A 126 9.36 -13.52 12.66
CA ASN A 126 10.61 -14.28 12.84
C ASN A 126 11.73 -13.75 11.96
N LEU A 127 11.36 -13.15 10.81
CA LEU A 127 12.29 -12.61 9.84
C LEU A 127 12.04 -11.11 9.64
N GLU A 128 13.11 -10.31 9.69
CA GLU A 128 13.06 -8.87 9.42
C GLU A 128 14.14 -8.51 8.40
N ILE A 129 13.68 -7.96 7.26
CA ILE A 129 14.52 -7.57 6.12
C ILE A 129 14.54 -6.04 6.04
N PRO A 130 15.69 -5.38 6.27
CA PRO A 130 15.82 -3.94 6.08
C PRO A 130 15.55 -3.56 4.62
N LEU A 131 14.65 -2.59 4.42
CA LEU A 131 14.31 -2.06 3.09
C LEU A 131 15.23 -0.88 2.76
N THR A 132 16.51 -1.17 2.54
CA THR A 132 17.47 -0.15 2.11
C THR A 132 17.14 0.34 0.70
N LYS A 133 17.54 1.58 0.36
CA LYS A 133 17.38 2.13 -1.00
C LYS A 133 17.95 1.20 -2.07
N GLU A 134 19.11 0.57 -1.79
CA GLU A 134 19.74 -0.38 -2.70
C GLU A 134 18.87 -1.63 -2.91
N PHE A 135 18.38 -2.22 -1.81
CA PHE A 135 17.51 -3.40 -1.87
C PHE A 135 16.22 -3.07 -2.65
N VAL A 136 15.54 -1.97 -2.32
CA VAL A 136 14.30 -1.54 -2.99
C VAL A 136 14.54 -1.32 -4.48
N SER A 137 15.61 -0.58 -4.85
CA SER A 137 15.96 -0.34 -6.26
C SER A 137 16.23 -1.65 -7.01
N THR A 138 16.98 -2.56 -6.40
CA THR A 138 17.30 -3.86 -7.00
C THR A 138 16.06 -4.72 -7.17
N PHE A 139 15.20 -4.79 -6.15
CA PHE A 139 13.94 -5.53 -6.21
C PHE A 139 12.99 -5.01 -7.29
N VAL A 140 12.80 -3.69 -7.36
CA VAL A 140 11.93 -3.04 -8.35
C VAL A 140 12.44 -3.31 -9.78
N LYS A 141 13.76 -3.21 -10.02
CA LYS A 141 14.39 -3.54 -11.30
C LYS A 141 14.23 -5.03 -11.65
N ALA A 142 14.46 -5.92 -10.69
CA ALA A 142 14.30 -7.36 -10.88
C ALA A 142 12.87 -7.75 -11.26
N LYS A 143 11.87 -7.19 -10.55
CA LYS A 143 10.45 -7.40 -10.89
C LYS A 143 10.09 -6.78 -12.24
N GLY A 144 10.69 -5.65 -12.60
CA GLY A 144 10.53 -5.04 -13.93
C GLY A 144 11.07 -5.91 -15.06
N ALA A 145 12.21 -6.56 -14.85
CA ALA A 145 12.82 -7.49 -15.82
C ALA A 145 12.01 -8.80 -15.99
N LEU A 146 11.29 -9.22 -14.95
CA LEU A 146 10.38 -10.38 -14.96
C LEU A 146 8.94 -9.88 -14.78
N SER A 147 8.43 -9.10 -15.73
CA SER A 147 7.12 -8.44 -15.64
C SER A 147 5.95 -9.43 -15.61
N ASP A 148 6.12 -10.59 -16.23
CA ASP A 148 5.15 -11.69 -16.31
C ASP A 148 5.13 -12.60 -15.07
N VAL A 149 6.06 -12.42 -14.14
CA VAL A 149 6.19 -13.26 -12.96
C VAL A 149 5.72 -12.53 -11.71
N ASP A 150 4.64 -12.97 -11.12
CA ASP A 150 4.08 -12.36 -9.91
C ASP A 150 4.42 -13.08 -8.61
N THR A 151 5.16 -14.19 -8.67
CA THR A 151 5.55 -14.94 -7.47
C THR A 151 6.90 -14.50 -6.94
N LEU A 152 6.93 -14.19 -5.66
CA LEU A 152 8.11 -13.98 -4.84
C LEU A 152 8.22 -15.13 -3.84
N THR A 153 9.35 -15.82 -3.84
CA THR A 153 9.63 -16.93 -2.92
C THR A 153 10.75 -16.58 -1.95
N LEU A 154 10.49 -16.77 -0.67
CA LEU A 154 11.47 -16.69 0.40
C LEU A 154 11.88 -18.07 0.84
N THR A 155 13.17 -18.34 0.83
CA THR A 155 13.74 -19.62 1.25
C THR A 155 14.98 -19.43 2.09
N LYS A 156 15.28 -20.42 2.93
CA LYS A 156 16.56 -20.55 3.64
C LYS A 156 17.28 -21.77 3.08
N ASP A 157 18.48 -21.60 2.60
CA ASP A 157 19.28 -22.71 2.06
C ASP A 157 19.83 -23.61 3.18
N LYS A 158 20.44 -24.74 2.81
CA LYS A 158 21.03 -25.71 3.76
C LYS A 158 22.14 -25.12 4.65
N LYS A 159 22.71 -23.98 4.24
CA LYS A 159 23.74 -23.24 4.99
C LYS A 159 23.16 -22.13 5.85
N GLY A 160 21.82 -22.01 5.89
CA GLY A 160 21.13 -20.98 6.64
C GLY A 160 21.05 -19.61 5.94
N LYS A 161 21.51 -19.51 4.66
CA LYS A 161 21.46 -18.26 3.92
C LYS A 161 20.06 -18.02 3.38
N LEU A 162 19.54 -16.82 3.63
CA LEU A 162 18.25 -16.40 3.13
C LEU A 162 18.34 -15.95 1.67
N LYS A 163 17.36 -16.36 0.87
CA LYS A 163 17.20 -15.99 -0.53
C LYS A 163 15.78 -15.54 -0.81
N MET A 164 15.68 -14.51 -1.63
CA MET A 164 14.45 -14.04 -2.23
C MET A 164 14.52 -14.35 -3.74
N THR A 165 13.61 -15.15 -4.24
CA THR A 165 13.58 -15.57 -5.65
C THR A 165 12.33 -15.03 -6.33
N LEU A 166 12.48 -14.31 -7.43
CA LEU A 166 11.43 -13.98 -8.38
C LEU A 166 11.40 -15.04 -9.47
N GLY A 167 10.23 -15.53 -9.85
CA GLY A 167 10.07 -16.54 -10.90
C GLY A 167 10.26 -17.98 -10.44
N TYR A 168 10.10 -18.23 -9.16
CA TYR A 168 10.13 -19.60 -8.65
C TYR A 168 8.84 -20.33 -9.03
N SER A 169 8.96 -21.21 -10.02
CA SER A 169 7.93 -22.15 -10.46
C SER A 169 8.63 -23.39 -11.01
N THR A 170 8.03 -24.53 -10.85
CA THR A 170 8.54 -25.79 -11.42
C THR A 170 8.55 -25.79 -12.95
N THR A 171 7.72 -24.94 -13.56
CA THR A 171 7.55 -24.84 -15.02
C THR A 171 8.25 -23.62 -15.64
N ASN A 172 8.63 -22.63 -14.84
CA ASN A 172 9.28 -21.40 -15.30
C ASN A 172 10.78 -21.50 -15.07
N SER A 173 11.57 -21.37 -16.14
CA SER A 173 13.05 -21.40 -16.09
C SER A 173 13.66 -20.02 -15.76
N ASN A 174 12.95 -18.92 -16.07
CA ASN A 174 13.46 -17.57 -15.83
C ASN A 174 13.27 -17.18 -14.37
N ARG A 175 14.36 -16.80 -13.70
CA ARG A 175 14.31 -16.38 -12.30
C ARG A 175 15.44 -15.44 -11.95
N ILE A 176 15.19 -14.58 -10.97
CA ILE A 176 16.20 -13.70 -10.38
C ILE A 176 16.29 -14.02 -8.89
N ASN A 177 17.49 -14.33 -8.42
CA ASN A 177 17.75 -14.56 -7.00
C ASN A 177 18.40 -13.32 -6.39
N LEU A 178 17.83 -12.85 -5.30
CA LEU A 178 18.37 -11.77 -4.49
C LEU A 178 18.86 -12.36 -3.16
N ASP A 179 20.12 -12.10 -2.83
CA ASP A 179 20.63 -12.38 -1.50
C ASP A 179 20.06 -11.34 -0.53
N ILE A 180 19.44 -11.80 0.55
CA ILE A 180 18.87 -10.92 1.57
C ILE A 180 19.67 -11.01 2.86
N LYS A 181 19.85 -9.84 3.48
CA LYS A 181 20.41 -9.70 4.82
C LYS A 181 19.24 -9.39 5.77
N ALA A 182 19.09 -10.21 6.78
CA ALA A 182 18.12 -9.98 7.84
C ALA A 182 18.76 -9.23 9.02
N ASN A 183 17.94 -8.65 9.87
CA ASN A 183 18.36 -8.07 11.14
C ASN A 183 18.89 -9.17 12.07
N GLU A 184 19.85 -8.82 12.92
CA GLU A 184 20.38 -9.73 13.93
C GLU A 184 19.27 -10.20 14.88
N GLY A 185 19.22 -11.49 15.19
CA GLY A 185 18.19 -12.10 16.03
C GLY A 185 16.80 -12.23 15.40
N LYS A 186 16.64 -11.75 14.15
CA LYS A 186 15.40 -11.81 13.34
C LYS A 186 15.69 -12.34 11.95
N ASN A 187 16.34 -13.49 11.88
CA ASN A 187 16.79 -14.12 10.62
C ASN A 187 16.28 -15.56 10.48
N ASP A 188 15.23 -15.92 11.20
CA ASP A 188 14.67 -17.26 11.13
C ASP A 188 13.51 -17.33 10.15
N LEU A 189 13.51 -18.41 9.36
CA LEU A 189 12.46 -18.75 8.42
C LEU A 189 12.28 -20.27 8.51
N GLY A 190 11.19 -20.70 9.13
CA GLY A 190 10.93 -22.11 9.40
C GLY A 190 10.44 -22.89 8.18
N LYS A 191 9.94 -22.20 7.15
CA LYS A 191 9.43 -22.81 5.91
C LYS A 191 9.62 -21.88 4.71
N THR A 192 9.48 -22.44 3.51
CA THR A 192 9.37 -21.65 2.29
C THR A 192 8.06 -20.89 2.29
N LEU A 193 8.10 -19.60 1.94
CA LEU A 193 6.93 -18.72 1.84
C LEU A 193 6.85 -18.07 0.46
N HIS A 194 5.64 -17.89 -0.03
CA HIS A 194 5.36 -17.29 -1.33
C HIS A 194 4.46 -16.07 -1.17
N PHE A 195 4.85 -14.94 -1.76
CA PHE A 195 4.07 -13.71 -1.77
C PHE A 195 3.91 -13.16 -3.18
N ASN A 196 3.01 -12.22 -3.37
CA ASN A 196 2.83 -11.55 -4.65
C ASN A 196 3.91 -10.46 -4.82
N ALA A 197 4.79 -10.66 -5.80
CA ALA A 197 5.90 -9.75 -6.11
C ALA A 197 5.42 -8.42 -6.72
N LYS A 198 4.31 -8.43 -7.48
CA LYS A 198 3.72 -7.21 -8.04
C LYS A 198 3.22 -6.31 -6.92
N TYR A 199 2.49 -6.87 -5.95
CA TYR A 199 1.99 -6.08 -4.82
C TYR A 199 3.13 -5.51 -3.99
N LEU A 200 4.14 -6.31 -3.66
CA LEU A 200 5.31 -5.80 -2.92
C LEU A 200 6.01 -4.68 -3.70
N LYS A 201 6.19 -4.82 -5.02
CA LYS A 201 6.78 -3.76 -5.86
C LYS A 201 5.99 -2.46 -5.77
N GLU A 202 4.65 -2.51 -5.92
CA GLU A 202 3.83 -1.31 -5.88
C GLU A 202 3.81 -0.66 -4.48
N ILE A 203 3.80 -1.46 -3.40
CA ILE A 203 3.96 -0.98 -2.03
C ILE A 203 5.29 -0.22 -1.85
N LEU A 204 6.40 -0.82 -2.29
CA LEU A 204 7.72 -0.20 -2.18
C LEU A 204 7.84 1.07 -3.04
N THR A 205 7.25 1.06 -4.24
CA THR A 205 7.28 2.21 -5.15
C THR A 205 6.47 3.38 -4.62
N SER A 206 5.26 3.11 -4.08
CA SER A 206 4.37 4.15 -3.53
C SER A 206 4.89 4.77 -2.23
N ASN A 207 5.92 4.18 -1.61
CA ASN A 207 6.51 4.65 -0.37
C ASN A 207 8.02 4.89 -0.49
N SER A 208 8.50 5.15 -1.71
CA SER A 208 9.94 5.26 -2.02
C SER A 208 10.65 6.43 -1.33
N GLU A 209 9.90 7.41 -0.82
CA GLU A 209 10.42 8.52 -0.04
C GLU A 209 10.73 8.16 1.42
N CYS A 210 10.22 7.02 1.91
CA CYS A 210 10.47 6.57 3.29
C CYS A 210 11.78 5.79 3.38
N GLU A 211 12.60 6.16 4.34
CA GLU A 211 13.85 5.48 4.66
C GLU A 211 13.69 4.60 5.91
N ASN A 212 14.56 3.61 6.05
CA ASN A 212 14.67 2.76 7.24
C ASN A 212 13.44 1.89 7.57
N SER A 213 12.61 1.59 6.58
CA SER A 213 11.51 0.64 6.74
C SER A 213 12.00 -0.80 6.79
N VAL A 214 11.21 -1.67 7.38
CA VAL A 214 11.54 -3.09 7.56
C VAL A 214 10.39 -3.95 7.07
N LEU A 215 10.70 -4.93 6.22
CA LEU A 215 9.75 -5.98 5.84
C LEU A 215 9.83 -7.10 6.88
N LYS A 216 8.77 -7.26 7.65
CA LYS A 216 8.64 -8.26 8.71
C LYS A 216 7.85 -9.45 8.20
N ILE A 217 8.33 -10.66 8.44
CA ILE A 217 7.72 -11.89 7.92
C ILE A 217 7.50 -12.88 9.06
N SER A 218 6.32 -13.48 9.05
CA SER A 218 5.91 -14.53 9.97
C SER A 218 5.77 -15.87 9.26
N ASP A 219 6.19 -16.95 9.91
CA ASP A 219 5.92 -18.32 9.45
C ASP A 219 4.43 -18.67 9.36
N ALA A 220 3.54 -17.84 9.93
CA ALA A 220 2.11 -17.95 9.72
C ALA A 220 1.66 -17.53 8.31
N GLY A 221 2.59 -17.10 7.44
CA GLY A 221 2.29 -16.69 6.07
C GLY A 221 1.81 -15.23 5.97
N ILE A 222 2.30 -14.35 6.83
CA ILE A 222 1.98 -12.92 6.81
C ILE A 222 3.28 -12.14 6.68
N ALA A 223 3.33 -11.24 5.70
CA ALA A 223 4.36 -10.21 5.61
C ALA A 223 3.73 -8.86 5.99
N HIS A 224 4.45 -8.04 6.74
CA HIS A 224 4.06 -6.70 7.15
C HIS A 224 5.18 -5.71 6.86
N VAL A 225 4.81 -4.55 6.36
CA VAL A 225 5.71 -3.41 6.23
C VAL A 225 5.00 -2.15 6.67
N GLU A 226 5.71 -1.33 7.43
CA GLU A 226 5.27 -0.02 7.88
C GLU A 226 6.22 1.05 7.33
N PHE A 227 5.61 2.11 6.81
CA PHE A 227 6.29 3.32 6.39
C PHE A 227 5.72 4.48 7.21
N ASP A 228 6.59 5.18 7.90
CA ASP A 228 6.21 6.35 8.70
C ASP A 228 7.12 7.52 8.38
N ASN A 229 6.51 8.68 8.11
CA ASN A 229 7.22 9.94 7.93
C ASN A 229 6.37 11.10 8.45
N GLU A 230 6.81 12.33 8.24
CA GLU A 230 6.10 13.51 8.72
C GLU A 230 4.67 13.64 8.19
N SER A 231 4.42 13.22 6.94
CA SER A 231 3.14 13.39 6.25
C SER A 231 2.25 12.16 6.28
N PHE A 232 2.84 10.96 6.37
CA PHE A 232 2.10 9.70 6.21
C PHE A 232 2.50 8.66 7.25
N ASN A 233 1.52 7.82 7.62
CA ASN A 233 1.76 6.49 8.17
C ASN A 233 1.03 5.48 7.29
N SER A 234 1.75 4.49 6.78
CA SER A 234 1.21 3.48 5.86
C SER A 234 1.61 2.08 6.31
N ASN A 235 0.64 1.24 6.53
CA ASN A 235 0.83 -0.14 6.96
C ASN A 235 0.24 -1.09 5.93
N TYR A 236 1.04 -2.07 5.49
CA TYR A 236 0.63 -3.06 4.50
C TYR A 236 0.85 -4.46 5.05
N TYR A 237 -0.14 -5.32 4.83
CA TYR A 237 -0.09 -6.74 5.19
C TYR A 237 -0.32 -7.56 3.93
N LEU A 238 0.65 -8.41 3.59
CA LEU A 238 0.57 -9.33 2.47
C LEU A 238 0.35 -10.75 3.01
N LEU A 239 -0.58 -11.47 2.38
CA LEU A 239 -0.83 -12.87 2.70
C LEU A 239 -0.03 -13.79 1.78
N GLU A 240 0.37 -14.94 2.33
CA GLU A 240 1.02 -16.02 1.60
C GLU A 240 0.13 -16.58 0.50
N ILE A 241 0.67 -16.75 -0.69
CA ILE A 241 0.03 -17.46 -1.78
C ILE A 241 0.20 -18.97 -1.54
N LYS A 242 -0.90 -19.68 -1.30
CA LYS A 242 -0.86 -21.12 -0.93
C LYS A 242 -0.75 -22.07 -2.11
N ASN A 243 -1.15 -21.66 -3.31
CA ASN A 243 -1.16 -22.47 -4.51
C ASN A 243 -0.18 -21.91 -5.53
N VAL A 244 1.11 -22.15 -5.34
CA VAL A 244 2.16 -21.83 -6.32
C VAL A 244 2.36 -23.10 -7.15
N ALA A 245 1.74 -23.13 -8.36
CA ALA A 245 1.94 -24.18 -9.33
C ALA A 245 3.26 -24.06 -10.06
#